data_f4659dc0cd79766e462fa3fb947bad33
#
_entry.id   f4659dc0cd79766e462fa3fb947bad33
#
_cell.length_a   1.000
_cell.length_b   1.000
_cell.length_c   1.000
_cell.angle_alpha   90.00
_cell.angle_beta   90.00
_cell.angle_gamma   90.00
#
_symmetry.space_group_name_H-M   'P 1'
#
loop_
_entity.id
_entity.type
_entity.pdbx_description
1 polymer ?
#
loop_
_entity_poly.entity_id
_entity_poly.type
_entity_poly.pdbx_seq_one_letter_code
_entity_poly.pdbx_strand_id
1 'polypeptide(L)'
;MNPSTHSADIEASAAAWFAKRESDDWNAAAQAQLQAWLDASTAHRIAFVRIVAAWERSGRLKALGAGVSPGTIPPRDAWSFTPLSMTAAPGPPQERAESLAATQLNAAPSAGSIPERRAASSSRFLRRSHAIAALLVLATAAGALWYYSTGHEKAYSTQIGAVGAVALSDGSQITLNTDSQIRVEVDRSERHVKLDRGEAFFAVAKDAGRPFIVEVADKRVIAVGTQFSVRRDHDDMRVLVTEGRVRIENPGVPSTAAHTQIAAGSEARTAKTAVFIDQPAPAQVEQLLSWRTGHIIFRDTALADAVAEFNRYSVRKIVIDDPAIAGIRVGGNFRSDNVDAFVWLLQSGFPIRAEQRDDRIILTRR
;
A
#
# COMPACT_ATOMS: atom_id res chain seq x y z
N MET A 1 33.83 24.83 -13.76
CA MET A 1 32.38 25.10 -13.71
C MET A 1 31.72 24.00 -12.90
N ASN A 2 31.04 24.33 -11.83
CA ASN A 2 30.52 23.35 -10.89
C ASN A 2 29.21 22.76 -11.44
N PRO A 3 29.04 21.43 -11.63
CA PRO A 3 27.82 20.82 -12.26
C PRO A 3 26.52 21.09 -11.47
N SER A 4 26.62 21.42 -10.19
CA SER A 4 25.45 21.74 -9.34
C SER A 4 24.84 23.12 -9.65
N THR A 5 25.62 24.12 -10.09
CA THR A 5 25.10 25.44 -10.48
C THR A 5 24.32 25.38 -11.77
N HIS A 6 24.74 24.55 -12.73
CA HIS A 6 24.08 24.40 -14.02
C HIS A 6 22.67 23.71 -13.89
N SER A 7 22.51 22.79 -12.97
CA SER A 7 21.19 22.15 -12.71
C SER A 7 20.21 23.15 -12.06
N ALA A 8 20.67 23.96 -11.10
CA ALA A 8 19.85 24.96 -10.44
C ALA A 8 19.36 26.06 -11.41
N ASP A 9 20.20 26.46 -12.36
CA ASP A 9 19.85 27.45 -13.38
C ASP A 9 18.79 26.93 -14.36
N ILE A 10 18.88 25.64 -14.71
CA ILE A 10 17.87 24.98 -15.57
C ILE A 10 16.52 24.87 -14.83
N GLU A 11 16.51 24.51 -13.56
CA GLU A 11 15.30 24.44 -12.75
C GLU A 11 14.66 25.81 -12.53
N ALA A 12 15.45 26.85 -12.29
CA ALA A 12 14.96 28.22 -12.20
C ALA A 12 14.33 28.70 -13.53
N SER A 13 14.98 28.40 -14.66
CA SER A 13 14.46 28.72 -15.99
C SER A 13 13.15 27.97 -16.29
N ALA A 14 13.05 26.69 -15.91
CA ALA A 14 11.85 25.91 -16.06
C ALA A 14 10.67 26.47 -15.25
N ALA A 15 10.96 26.94 -14.01
CA ALA A 15 9.97 27.61 -13.16
C ALA A 15 9.47 28.93 -13.76
N ALA A 16 10.39 29.72 -14.32
CA ALA A 16 10.04 30.97 -15.00
C ALA A 16 9.15 30.73 -16.23
N TRP A 17 9.45 29.71 -17.04
CA TRP A 17 8.64 29.32 -18.18
C TRP A 17 7.25 28.82 -17.75
N PHE A 18 7.18 28.06 -16.66
CA PHE A 18 5.91 27.61 -16.12
C PHE A 18 5.05 28.80 -15.63
N ALA A 19 5.62 29.72 -14.86
CA ALA A 19 4.92 30.90 -14.39
C ALA A 19 4.42 31.77 -15.55
N LYS A 20 5.24 31.92 -16.60
CA LYS A 20 4.84 32.66 -17.82
C LYS A 20 3.70 31.98 -18.58
N ARG A 21 3.67 30.65 -18.60
CA ARG A 21 2.58 29.88 -19.23
C ARG A 21 1.23 30.06 -18.53
N GLU A 22 1.26 30.25 -17.22
CA GLU A 22 0.04 30.43 -16.38
C GLU A 22 -0.36 31.93 -16.27
N SER A 23 0.35 32.87 -16.95
CA SER A 23 0.02 34.29 -16.96
C SER A 23 -0.89 34.68 -18.12
N ASP A 24 -1.60 35.79 -17.97
CA ASP A 24 -2.48 36.35 -19.00
C ASP A 24 -1.73 36.80 -20.28
N ASP A 25 -0.40 36.95 -20.20
CA ASP A 25 0.47 37.34 -21.32
C ASP A 25 0.87 36.17 -22.24
N TRP A 26 0.30 35.00 -22.04
CA TRP A 26 0.61 33.81 -22.85
C TRP A 26 0.11 33.97 -24.30
N ASN A 27 1.03 33.87 -25.25
CA ASN A 27 0.72 34.02 -26.67
C ASN A 27 1.52 33.02 -27.52
N ALA A 28 1.22 32.97 -28.82
CA ALA A 28 1.85 32.04 -29.77
C ALA A 28 3.38 32.23 -29.88
N ALA A 29 3.89 33.46 -29.74
CA ALA A 29 5.32 33.72 -29.75
C ALA A 29 6.01 33.18 -28.48
N ALA A 30 5.38 33.32 -27.30
CA ALA A 30 5.86 32.75 -26.06
C ALA A 30 5.86 31.20 -26.07
N GLN A 31 4.85 30.61 -26.71
CA GLN A 31 4.79 29.15 -26.88
C GLN A 31 5.90 28.64 -27.81
N ALA A 32 6.21 29.31 -28.88
CA ALA A 32 7.31 28.96 -29.81
C ALA A 32 8.67 29.06 -29.09
N GLN A 33 8.86 30.09 -28.25
CA GLN A 33 10.09 30.25 -27.43
C GLN A 33 10.23 29.14 -26.39
N LEU A 34 9.15 28.76 -25.71
CA LEU A 34 9.17 27.63 -24.78
C LEU A 34 9.53 26.34 -25.50
N GLN A 35 8.94 26.09 -26.67
CA GLN A 35 9.24 24.88 -27.44
C GLN A 35 10.71 24.85 -27.87
N ALA A 36 11.26 25.94 -28.36
CA ALA A 36 12.67 26.04 -28.72
C ALA A 36 13.59 25.78 -27.49
N TRP A 37 13.21 26.29 -26.30
CA TRP A 37 13.95 26.03 -25.08
C TRP A 37 13.87 24.58 -24.62
N LEU A 38 12.71 23.93 -24.76
CA LEU A 38 12.53 22.50 -24.46
C LEU A 38 13.32 21.60 -25.41
N ASP A 39 13.44 21.99 -26.67
CA ASP A 39 14.16 21.21 -27.69
C ASP A 39 15.68 21.38 -27.61
N ALA A 40 16.16 22.43 -26.94
CA ALA A 40 17.59 22.69 -26.77
C ALA A 40 18.28 21.65 -25.88
N SER A 41 17.58 20.99 -24.95
CA SER A 41 18.19 19.99 -24.06
C SER A 41 17.15 19.05 -23.44
N THR A 42 17.51 17.76 -23.29
CA THR A 42 16.73 16.80 -22.51
C THR A 42 16.60 17.21 -21.04
N ALA A 43 17.62 17.88 -20.47
CA ALA A 43 17.59 18.39 -19.10
C ALA A 43 16.51 19.47 -18.92
N HIS A 44 16.30 20.35 -19.93
CA HIS A 44 15.25 21.35 -19.91
C HIS A 44 13.86 20.71 -19.88
N ARG A 45 13.61 19.70 -20.70
CA ARG A 45 12.35 18.93 -20.72
C ARG A 45 12.07 18.26 -19.38
N ILE A 46 13.08 17.61 -18.80
CA ILE A 46 12.92 16.93 -17.50
C ILE A 46 12.61 17.95 -16.39
N ALA A 47 13.31 19.08 -16.33
CA ALA A 47 13.07 20.11 -15.35
C ALA A 47 11.65 20.69 -15.46
N PHE A 48 11.20 21.01 -16.68
CA PHE A 48 9.88 21.55 -16.92
C PHE A 48 8.76 20.56 -16.54
N VAL A 49 8.88 19.28 -16.93
CA VAL A 49 7.92 18.23 -16.58
C VAL A 49 7.85 18.02 -15.05
N ARG A 50 8.98 18.10 -14.35
CA ARG A 50 9.01 18.00 -12.87
C ARG A 50 8.22 19.12 -12.21
N ILE A 51 8.33 20.35 -12.71
CA ILE A 51 7.61 21.51 -12.16
C ILE A 51 6.11 21.39 -12.41
N VAL A 52 5.71 21.04 -13.64
CA VAL A 52 4.29 20.78 -13.98
C VAL A 52 3.70 19.70 -13.06
N ALA A 53 4.39 18.59 -12.91
CA ALA A 53 3.94 17.49 -12.06
C ALA A 53 3.89 17.87 -10.57
N ALA A 54 4.80 18.74 -10.09
CA ALA A 54 4.77 19.24 -8.72
C ALA A 54 3.56 20.17 -8.50
N TRP A 55 3.27 21.04 -9.46
CA TRP A 55 2.14 21.96 -9.42
C TRP A 55 0.78 21.22 -9.44
N GLU A 56 0.63 20.23 -10.31
CA GLU A 56 -0.58 19.39 -10.35
C GLU A 56 -0.83 18.66 -9.03
N ARG A 57 0.23 18.21 -8.36
CA ARG A 57 0.11 17.60 -7.02
C ARG A 57 -0.29 18.62 -5.96
N SER A 58 0.22 19.86 -6.04
CA SER A 58 -0.15 20.94 -5.10
C SER A 58 -1.59 21.43 -5.29
N GLY A 59 -2.13 21.34 -6.50
CA GLY A 59 -3.54 21.65 -6.80
C GLY A 59 -4.52 20.76 -6.03
N ARG A 60 -4.14 19.51 -5.72
CA ARG A 60 -4.95 18.60 -4.88
C ARG A 60 -5.01 19.06 -3.41
N LEU A 61 -3.99 19.72 -2.90
CA LEU A 61 -3.99 20.30 -1.56
C LEU A 61 -4.93 21.50 -1.43
N LYS A 62 -5.10 22.28 -2.50
CA LYS A 62 -6.10 23.36 -2.57
C LYS A 62 -7.54 22.81 -2.56
N ALA A 63 -7.79 21.69 -3.26
CA ALA A 63 -9.09 21.04 -3.29
C ALA A 63 -9.51 20.42 -1.94
N LEU A 64 -8.54 20.14 -1.06
CA LEU A 64 -8.78 19.61 0.29
C LEU A 64 -9.08 20.68 1.32
N GLY A 65 -9.18 21.96 0.94
CA GLY A 65 -9.58 23.05 1.85
C GLY A 65 -8.63 23.27 3.02
N ALA A 66 -7.34 22.92 2.89
CA ALA A 66 -6.37 23.07 3.96
C ALA A 66 -6.11 24.55 4.25
N GLY A 67 -6.96 25.13 5.10
CA GLY A 67 -6.51 26.10 6.10
C GLY A 67 -6.50 27.57 5.73
N VAL A 68 -7.09 28.06 4.62
CA VAL A 68 -7.15 29.53 4.37
C VAL A 68 -8.49 29.92 3.78
N SER A 69 -9.15 30.91 4.38
CA SER A 69 -10.36 31.53 3.83
C SER A 69 -10.12 32.07 2.42
N PRO A 70 -11.08 31.96 1.48
CA PRO A 70 -10.92 32.45 0.11
C PRO A 70 -10.52 33.93 0.10
N GLY A 71 -9.38 34.26 -0.52
CA GLY A 71 -8.93 35.65 -0.72
C GLY A 71 -7.83 36.16 0.20
N THR A 72 -7.31 35.34 1.12
CA THR A 72 -6.22 35.77 2.02
C THR A 72 -4.91 35.10 1.60
N ILE A 73 -3.92 35.90 1.23
CA ILE A 73 -2.55 35.43 1.01
C ILE A 73 -1.87 35.37 2.39
N PRO A 74 -1.43 34.20 2.87
CA PRO A 74 -0.72 34.10 4.15
C PRO A 74 0.58 34.88 4.09
N PRO A 75 1.02 35.54 5.19
CA PRO A 75 2.31 36.20 5.25
C PRO A 75 3.44 35.19 5.04
N ARG A 76 4.58 35.66 4.52
CA ARG A 76 5.73 34.79 4.14
C ARG A 76 6.25 33.90 5.28
N ASP A 77 6.01 34.28 6.52
CA ASP A 77 6.48 33.60 7.74
C ASP A 77 5.54 32.46 8.20
N ALA A 78 4.34 32.38 7.61
CA ALA A 78 3.34 31.32 7.97
C ALA A 78 3.77 29.91 7.48
N TRP A 79 4.84 29.80 6.73
CA TRP A 79 5.36 28.54 6.16
C TRP A 79 6.60 28.02 6.88
N SER A 80 7.02 28.66 8.00
CA SER A 80 8.08 28.12 8.84
C SER A 80 7.55 26.89 9.58
N PHE A 81 8.12 25.72 9.28
CA PHE A 81 7.89 24.49 10.01
C PHE A 81 8.42 24.67 11.45
N THR A 82 7.56 25.02 12.37
CA THR A 82 7.82 24.83 13.79
C THR A 82 7.57 23.35 14.06
N PRO A 83 8.54 22.57 14.54
CA PRO A 83 8.27 21.19 14.95
C PRO A 83 7.24 21.24 16.06
N LEU A 84 6.14 20.51 15.90
CA LEU A 84 5.11 20.31 16.92
C LEU A 84 5.79 19.70 18.16
N SER A 85 6.13 20.54 19.13
CA SER A 85 6.39 20.08 20.49
C SER A 85 5.12 19.42 20.99
N MET A 86 5.18 18.12 21.19
CA MET A 86 4.14 17.36 21.87
C MET A 86 4.07 17.88 23.31
N THR A 87 3.19 18.85 23.55
CA THR A 87 2.81 19.24 24.89
C THR A 87 1.94 18.10 25.45
N ALA A 88 2.44 17.48 26.51
CA ALA A 88 1.75 16.44 27.23
C ALA A 88 0.35 16.92 27.65
N ALA A 89 -0.64 16.07 27.46
CA ALA A 89 -2.00 16.26 27.93
C ALA A 89 -2.01 16.52 29.46
N PRO A 90 -2.84 17.41 29.98
CA PRO A 90 -2.99 17.61 31.41
C PRO A 90 -3.57 16.35 32.03
N GLY A 91 -2.88 15.81 33.05
CA GLY A 91 -3.35 14.73 33.88
C GLY A 91 -4.59 15.10 34.70
N PRO A 92 -5.35 14.10 35.19
CA PRO A 92 -6.57 14.35 35.96
C PRO A 92 -6.27 15.08 37.27
N PRO A 93 -7.24 15.88 37.79
CA PRO A 93 -7.03 16.69 38.98
C PRO A 93 -6.79 15.81 40.20
N GLN A 94 -5.69 16.11 40.92
CA GLN A 94 -5.43 15.57 42.22
C GLN A 94 -6.42 16.17 43.21
N GLU A 95 -7.30 15.35 43.73
CA GLU A 95 -8.07 15.66 44.94
C GLU A 95 -7.14 15.79 46.13
N ARG A 96 -7.21 16.94 46.76
CA ARG A 96 -6.56 17.33 47.98
C ARG A 96 -7.05 16.44 49.12
N ALA A 97 -6.20 15.57 49.63
CA ALA A 97 -6.41 14.96 50.95
C ALA A 97 -6.07 16.02 52.00
N GLU A 98 -7.08 16.65 52.57
CA GLU A 98 -6.93 17.40 53.82
C GLU A 98 -6.94 16.45 55.02
N SER A 99 -5.86 16.55 55.74
CA SER A 99 -5.63 16.14 57.11
C SER A 99 -6.78 16.49 58.04
N LEU A 100 -7.30 15.52 58.80
CA LEU A 100 -7.91 15.80 60.10
C LEU A 100 -7.26 14.89 61.13
N ALA A 101 -6.63 15.58 62.06
CA ALA A 101 -5.91 15.07 63.21
C ALA A 101 -6.79 14.35 64.26
N ALA A 102 -6.15 13.40 64.85
CA ALA A 102 -6.29 12.92 66.21
C ALA A 102 -7.40 13.45 67.14
N THR A 103 -8.15 12.50 67.66
CA THR A 103 -8.67 12.62 69.04
C THR A 103 -8.55 11.26 69.73
N GLN A 104 -7.61 11.20 70.66
CA GLN A 104 -7.53 10.15 71.65
C GLN A 104 -8.64 10.33 72.65
N LEU A 105 -9.27 9.26 73.09
CA LEU A 105 -9.91 9.19 74.38
C LEU A 105 -9.81 7.72 74.89
N ASN A 106 -9.09 7.62 75.95
CA ASN A 106 -8.95 6.43 76.83
C ASN A 106 -10.30 6.03 77.46
N ALA A 107 -10.55 4.76 77.54
CA ALA A 107 -11.19 4.08 78.66
C ALA A 107 -11.06 2.58 78.56
N ALA A 108 -10.34 1.94 79.44
CA ALA A 108 -10.52 0.59 79.89
C ALA A 108 -11.05 0.70 81.38
N PRO A 109 -11.50 -0.30 82.04
CA PRO A 109 -11.58 -1.74 81.73
C PRO A 109 -12.92 -2.41 82.19
N SER A 110 -13.15 -3.65 81.80
CA SER A 110 -13.75 -4.62 82.71
C SER A 110 -13.61 -6.04 82.16
N ALA A 111 -13.06 -6.88 83.00
CA ALA A 111 -12.93 -8.30 82.80
C ALA A 111 -14.28 -9.04 82.81
N GLY A 112 -14.52 -9.87 81.82
CA GLY A 112 -15.65 -10.78 81.71
C GLY A 112 -15.18 -12.10 81.13
N SER A 113 -15.29 -13.12 81.90
CA SER A 113 -14.86 -14.50 81.72
C SER A 113 -15.25 -15.15 80.36
N ILE A 114 -14.34 -15.84 79.79
CA ILE A 114 -14.39 -16.64 78.57
C ILE A 114 -15.01 -18.01 78.83
N PRO A 115 -15.96 -18.50 78.02
CA PRO A 115 -16.09 -19.93 77.80
C PRO A 115 -15.32 -20.35 76.55
N GLU A 116 -14.33 -21.20 76.72
CA GLU A 116 -13.67 -21.94 75.64
C GLU A 116 -14.69 -22.71 74.80
N ARG A 117 -14.99 -22.20 73.63
CA ARG A 117 -15.62 -23.00 72.54
C ARG A 117 -14.52 -23.53 71.65
N ARG A 118 -14.24 -24.85 71.80
CA ARG A 118 -13.46 -25.61 70.81
C ARG A 118 -14.05 -25.39 69.44
N ALA A 119 -13.37 -24.62 68.64
CA ALA A 119 -13.64 -24.53 67.21
C ALA A 119 -13.10 -25.76 66.50
N ALA A 120 -13.99 -26.67 66.19
CA ALA A 120 -13.72 -27.78 65.26
C ALA A 120 -13.30 -27.26 63.92
N SER A 121 -12.21 -27.76 63.39
CA SER A 121 -11.52 -27.47 62.16
C SER A 121 -12.45 -27.35 60.94
N SER A 122 -12.67 -26.15 60.46
CA SER A 122 -13.23 -25.85 59.12
C SER A 122 -12.15 -25.56 58.05
N SER A 123 -10.90 -25.98 58.31
CA SER A 123 -9.77 -25.69 57.40
C SER A 123 -9.81 -26.41 56.03
N ARG A 124 -10.73 -27.35 55.83
CA ARG A 124 -10.88 -28.05 54.53
C ARG A 124 -11.73 -27.28 53.54
N PHE A 125 -12.66 -26.42 53.97
CA PHE A 125 -13.51 -25.64 53.07
C PHE A 125 -12.76 -24.39 52.52
N LEU A 126 -11.95 -23.74 53.36
CA LEU A 126 -11.15 -22.59 52.88
C LEU A 126 -10.07 -23.01 51.87
N ARG A 127 -9.44 -24.20 52.06
CA ARG A 127 -8.44 -24.68 51.07
C ARG A 127 -9.06 -25.03 49.72
N ARG A 128 -10.30 -25.50 49.67
CA ARG A 128 -11.03 -25.78 48.42
C ARG A 128 -11.44 -24.48 47.66
N SER A 129 -11.85 -23.44 48.36
CA SER A 129 -12.20 -22.16 47.74
C SER A 129 -10.96 -21.44 47.19
N HIS A 130 -9.81 -21.51 47.82
CA HIS A 130 -8.56 -20.96 47.26
C HIS A 130 -8.06 -21.74 46.07
N ALA A 131 -8.24 -23.06 46.01
CA ALA A 131 -7.89 -23.88 44.85
C ALA A 131 -8.76 -23.56 43.64
N ILE A 132 -10.06 -23.32 43.83
CA ILE A 132 -10.98 -22.92 42.77
C ILE A 132 -10.66 -21.50 42.27
N ALA A 133 -10.37 -20.54 43.16
CA ALA A 133 -9.95 -19.20 42.82
C ALA A 133 -8.62 -19.18 42.03
N ALA A 134 -7.65 -19.97 42.44
CA ALA A 134 -6.38 -20.13 41.73
C ALA A 134 -6.58 -20.73 40.31
N LEU A 135 -7.45 -21.74 40.17
CA LEU A 135 -7.79 -22.32 38.87
C LEU A 135 -8.49 -21.32 37.96
N LEU A 136 -9.39 -20.47 38.49
CA LEU A 136 -10.04 -19.40 37.70
C LEU A 136 -9.03 -18.34 37.25
N VAL A 137 -8.13 -17.93 38.10
CA VAL A 137 -7.05 -16.98 37.76
C VAL A 137 -6.12 -17.58 36.70
N LEU A 138 -5.74 -18.85 36.84
CA LEU A 138 -4.94 -19.56 35.84
C LEU A 138 -5.68 -19.71 34.50
N ALA A 139 -6.96 -20.03 34.53
CA ALA A 139 -7.78 -20.15 33.32
C ALA A 139 -7.96 -18.80 32.62
N THR A 140 -8.20 -17.72 33.40
CA THR A 140 -8.30 -16.35 32.80
C THR A 140 -6.94 -15.87 32.31
N ALA A 141 -5.86 -16.14 32.98
CA ALA A 141 -4.50 -15.82 32.51
C ALA A 141 -4.11 -16.62 31.26
N ALA A 142 -4.42 -17.92 31.24
CA ALA A 142 -4.22 -18.76 30.04
C ALA A 142 -5.10 -18.32 28.88
N GLY A 143 -6.36 -17.96 29.12
CA GLY A 143 -7.27 -17.40 28.12
C GLY A 143 -6.81 -16.04 27.60
N ALA A 144 -6.34 -15.17 28.48
CA ALA A 144 -5.75 -13.88 28.08
C ALA A 144 -4.46 -14.10 27.29
N LEU A 145 -3.58 -14.98 27.75
CA LEU A 145 -2.34 -15.32 27.04
C LEU A 145 -2.62 -15.91 25.66
N TRP A 146 -3.60 -16.81 25.56
CA TRP A 146 -4.07 -17.36 24.29
C TRP A 146 -4.68 -16.27 23.39
N TYR A 147 -5.52 -15.39 23.91
CA TYR A 147 -6.11 -14.25 23.19
C TYR A 147 -5.06 -13.27 22.67
N TYR A 148 -4.04 -12.95 23.48
CA TYR A 148 -2.92 -12.08 23.05
C TYR A 148 -1.88 -12.80 22.20
N SER A 149 -1.81 -14.13 22.19
CA SER A 149 -0.91 -14.91 21.34
C SER A 149 -1.51 -15.21 19.96
N THR A 150 -2.83 -15.19 19.80
CA THR A 150 -3.48 -15.31 18.51
C THR A 150 -3.31 -13.98 17.76
N GLY A 151 -2.45 -13.97 16.76
CA GLY A 151 -2.29 -12.84 15.84
C GLY A 151 -3.66 -12.47 15.27
N HIS A 152 -4.00 -11.18 15.29
CA HIS A 152 -5.26 -10.72 14.72
C HIS A 152 -5.10 -10.58 13.21
N GLU A 153 -5.69 -11.48 12.46
CA GLU A 153 -5.74 -11.41 11.01
C GLU A 153 -6.54 -10.15 10.58
N LYS A 154 -5.91 -9.30 9.78
CA LYS A 154 -6.54 -8.09 9.21
C LYS A 154 -6.74 -8.28 7.72
N ALA A 155 -7.96 -8.12 7.24
CA ALA A 155 -8.28 -8.16 5.82
C ALA A 155 -8.28 -6.76 5.21
N TYR A 156 -7.68 -6.65 4.02
CA TYR A 156 -7.68 -5.43 3.21
C TYR A 156 -8.11 -5.78 1.80
N SER A 157 -8.87 -4.90 1.17
CA SER A 157 -9.32 -5.11 -0.21
C SER A 157 -9.45 -3.80 -0.98
N THR A 158 -9.36 -3.89 -2.29
CA THR A 158 -9.63 -2.80 -3.24
C THR A 158 -10.80 -3.18 -4.15
N GLN A 159 -11.56 -2.18 -4.55
CA GLN A 159 -12.60 -2.33 -5.57
C GLN A 159 -11.98 -2.36 -6.98
N ILE A 160 -12.77 -2.76 -7.98
CA ILE A 160 -12.39 -2.66 -9.39
C ILE A 160 -12.06 -1.19 -9.73
N GLY A 161 -10.91 -0.96 -10.35
CA GLY A 161 -10.38 0.36 -10.71
C GLY A 161 -9.65 1.09 -9.58
N ALA A 162 -9.73 0.63 -8.34
CA ALA A 162 -9.07 1.27 -7.21
C ALA A 162 -7.67 0.71 -6.94
N VAL A 163 -6.79 1.57 -6.46
CA VAL A 163 -5.46 1.21 -5.92
C VAL A 163 -5.42 1.66 -4.47
N GLY A 164 -4.94 0.80 -3.58
CA GLY A 164 -4.89 1.08 -2.14
C GLY A 164 -3.48 0.88 -1.56
N ALA A 165 -3.14 1.64 -0.52
CA ALA A 165 -1.88 1.48 0.22
C ALA A 165 -2.15 1.07 1.67
N VAL A 166 -1.40 0.09 2.16
CA VAL A 166 -1.47 -0.42 3.53
C VAL A 166 -0.08 -0.34 4.14
N ALA A 167 0.05 0.39 5.24
CA ALA A 167 1.27 0.40 6.05
C ALA A 167 1.15 -0.64 7.17
N LEU A 168 2.16 -1.49 7.30
CA LEU A 168 2.22 -2.50 8.36
C LEU A 168 3.01 -1.98 9.57
N SER A 169 2.78 -2.60 10.73
CA SER A 169 3.43 -2.22 12.00
C SER A 169 4.94 -2.47 12.03
N ASP A 170 5.45 -3.32 11.14
CA ASP A 170 6.87 -3.62 10.98
C ASP A 170 7.62 -2.63 10.06
N GLY A 171 6.93 -1.61 9.54
CA GLY A 171 7.45 -0.64 8.58
C GLY A 171 7.37 -1.06 7.11
N SER A 172 6.88 -2.29 6.82
CA SER A 172 6.61 -2.72 5.45
C SER A 172 5.41 -1.97 4.86
N GLN A 173 5.41 -1.79 3.55
CA GLN A 173 4.30 -1.16 2.82
C GLN A 173 3.79 -2.11 1.75
N ILE A 174 2.47 -2.20 1.64
CA ILE A 174 1.80 -2.99 0.61
C ILE A 174 0.95 -2.05 -0.24
N THR A 175 1.11 -2.09 -1.55
CA THR A 175 0.21 -1.40 -2.48
C THR A 175 -0.65 -2.46 -3.18
N LEU A 176 -1.96 -2.35 -3.02
CA LEU A 176 -2.94 -3.24 -3.65
C LEU A 176 -3.38 -2.68 -4.98
N ASN A 177 -3.37 -3.49 -6.01
CA ASN A 177 -3.91 -3.16 -7.33
C ASN A 177 -5.45 -3.30 -7.34
N THR A 178 -6.06 -3.07 -8.48
CA THR A 178 -7.50 -3.25 -8.73
C THR A 178 -7.98 -4.64 -8.31
N ASP A 179 -9.20 -4.72 -7.74
CA ASP A 179 -9.87 -5.97 -7.33
C ASP A 179 -8.96 -6.94 -6.58
N SER A 180 -8.20 -6.42 -5.62
CA SER A 180 -7.26 -7.21 -4.84
C SER A 180 -7.76 -7.40 -3.42
N GLN A 181 -7.43 -8.55 -2.84
CA GLN A 181 -7.75 -8.86 -1.46
C GLN A 181 -6.59 -9.60 -0.81
N ILE A 182 -6.17 -9.08 0.35
CA ILE A 182 -5.14 -9.70 1.19
C ILE A 182 -5.64 -9.87 2.61
N ARG A 183 -5.09 -10.85 3.29
CA ARG A 183 -5.18 -11.04 4.73
C ARG A 183 -3.77 -10.99 5.30
N VAL A 184 -3.60 -10.24 6.37
CA VAL A 184 -2.30 -9.94 6.97
C VAL A 184 -2.31 -10.37 8.42
N GLU A 185 -1.34 -11.19 8.80
CA GLU A 185 -1.04 -11.57 10.15
C GLU A 185 0.44 -11.28 10.44
N VAL A 186 0.69 -10.42 11.41
CA VAL A 186 2.05 -10.07 11.83
C VAL A 186 2.21 -10.50 13.28
N ASP A 187 3.05 -11.49 13.51
CA ASP A 187 3.36 -11.99 14.83
C ASP A 187 4.83 -11.76 15.22
N ARG A 188 5.28 -12.42 16.29
CA ARG A 188 6.64 -12.31 16.81
C ARG A 188 7.66 -13.13 16.02
N SER A 189 7.23 -14.14 15.29
CA SER A 189 8.06 -15.10 14.58
C SER A 189 8.12 -14.85 13.08
N GLU A 190 7.01 -14.41 12.49
CA GLU A 190 6.89 -14.19 11.05
C GLU A 190 5.89 -13.09 10.70
N ARG A 191 5.92 -12.67 9.44
CA ARG A 191 5.02 -11.70 8.85
C ARG A 191 4.32 -12.38 7.69
N HIS A 192 3.10 -12.82 7.92
CA HIS A 192 2.34 -13.62 6.98
C HIS A 192 1.30 -12.77 6.25
N VAL A 193 1.27 -12.86 4.93
CA VAL A 193 0.28 -12.21 4.07
C VAL A 193 -0.28 -13.26 3.11
N LYS A 194 -1.59 -13.40 3.08
CA LYS A 194 -2.27 -14.24 2.09
C LYS A 194 -2.90 -13.38 1.02
N LEU A 195 -2.51 -13.58 -0.24
CA LEU A 195 -3.12 -12.92 -1.40
C LEU A 195 -4.24 -13.83 -1.92
N ASP A 196 -5.48 -13.49 -1.55
CA ASP A 196 -6.65 -14.26 -1.95
C ASP A 196 -7.01 -14.06 -3.43
N ARG A 197 -6.86 -12.81 -3.95
CA ARG A 197 -7.06 -12.47 -5.37
C ARG A 197 -6.34 -11.16 -5.72
N GLY A 198 -6.14 -10.95 -7.01
CA GLY A 198 -5.61 -9.71 -7.58
C GLY A 198 -4.10 -9.63 -7.57
N GLU A 199 -3.57 -8.45 -7.28
CA GLU A 199 -2.14 -8.13 -7.36
C GLU A 199 -1.74 -7.17 -6.26
N ALA A 200 -0.58 -7.40 -5.65
CA ALA A 200 -0.02 -6.52 -4.65
C ALA A 200 1.48 -6.30 -4.88
N PHE A 201 1.94 -5.09 -4.61
CA PHE A 201 3.36 -4.74 -4.54
C PHE A 201 3.77 -4.62 -3.09
N PHE A 202 4.87 -5.25 -2.74
CA PHE A 202 5.41 -5.32 -1.39
C PHE A 202 6.74 -4.57 -1.32
N ALA A 203 6.84 -3.56 -0.48
CA ALA A 203 8.09 -2.94 -0.06
C ALA A 203 8.37 -3.41 1.37
N VAL A 204 9.13 -4.50 1.49
CA VAL A 204 9.32 -5.21 2.75
C VAL A 204 10.48 -4.62 3.53
N ALA A 205 10.23 -4.25 4.79
CA ALA A 205 11.27 -3.82 5.72
C ALA A 205 12.27 -4.96 6.00
N LYS A 206 13.57 -4.60 6.06
CA LYS A 206 14.64 -5.58 6.31
C LYS A 206 14.57 -6.12 7.74
N ASP A 207 14.25 -7.39 7.88
CA ASP A 207 14.22 -8.10 9.14
C ASP A 207 14.54 -9.59 8.91
N ALA A 208 15.80 -9.97 9.18
CA ALA A 208 16.27 -11.33 8.98
C ALA A 208 15.71 -12.31 10.02
N GLY A 209 15.30 -11.82 11.19
CA GLY A 209 14.75 -12.64 12.28
C GLY A 209 13.30 -13.03 12.08
N ARG A 210 12.56 -12.30 11.23
CA ARG A 210 11.15 -12.53 10.92
C ARG A 210 10.91 -12.48 9.43
N PRO A 211 10.91 -13.63 8.74
CA PRO A 211 10.65 -13.68 7.30
C PRO A 211 9.27 -13.10 6.96
N PHE A 212 9.18 -12.47 5.79
CA PHE A 212 7.93 -11.99 5.21
C PHE A 212 7.46 -13.04 4.21
N ILE A 213 6.32 -13.64 4.47
CA ILE A 213 5.78 -14.76 3.70
C ILE A 213 4.51 -14.30 3.00
N VAL A 214 4.49 -14.33 1.67
CA VAL A 214 3.28 -14.12 0.87
C VAL A 214 2.78 -15.45 0.37
N GLU A 215 1.61 -15.87 0.86
CA GLU A 215 0.93 -17.09 0.41
C GLU A 215 0.00 -16.75 -0.76
N VAL A 216 0.11 -17.50 -1.85
CA VAL A 216 -0.74 -17.38 -3.04
C VAL A 216 -1.11 -18.77 -3.52
N ALA A 217 -2.40 -19.12 -3.42
CA ALA A 217 -2.89 -20.46 -3.70
C ALA A 217 -2.13 -21.52 -2.85
N ASP A 218 -1.37 -22.39 -3.51
CA ASP A 218 -0.58 -23.46 -2.90
C ASP A 218 0.92 -23.11 -2.76
N LYS A 219 1.31 -21.87 -3.07
CA LYS A 219 2.70 -21.43 -3.11
C LYS A 219 3.01 -20.37 -2.07
N ARG A 220 4.27 -20.28 -1.67
CA ARG A 220 4.80 -19.27 -0.75
C ARG A 220 5.93 -18.50 -1.40
N VAL A 221 5.88 -17.17 -1.28
CA VAL A 221 6.96 -16.25 -1.66
C VAL A 221 7.56 -15.70 -0.37
N ILE A 222 8.82 -16.03 -0.13
CA ILE A 222 9.51 -15.67 1.12
C ILE A 222 10.54 -14.59 0.84
N ALA A 223 10.48 -13.52 1.63
CA ALA A 223 11.30 -12.31 1.51
C ALA A 223 11.89 -11.92 2.88
N VAL A 224 13.03 -11.20 2.87
CA VAL A 224 13.75 -10.76 4.09
C VAL A 224 14.10 -9.27 4.04
N GLY A 225 13.54 -8.52 3.09
CA GLY A 225 13.85 -7.11 2.89
C GLY A 225 14.05 -6.82 1.41
N THR A 226 12.96 -6.86 0.68
CA THR A 226 12.92 -6.88 -0.78
C THR A 226 11.77 -6.02 -1.29
N GLN A 227 11.85 -5.60 -2.53
CA GLN A 227 10.72 -5.01 -3.24
C GLN A 227 10.30 -5.93 -4.38
N PHE A 228 9.03 -6.31 -4.39
CA PHE A 228 8.51 -7.24 -5.40
C PHE A 228 6.99 -7.10 -5.56
N SER A 229 6.48 -7.46 -6.73
CA SER A 229 5.05 -7.61 -7.01
C SER A 229 4.68 -9.08 -7.05
N VAL A 230 3.48 -9.40 -6.55
CA VAL A 230 2.87 -10.71 -6.71
C VAL A 230 1.48 -10.52 -7.29
N ARG A 231 1.20 -11.18 -8.40
CA ARG A 231 -0.10 -11.23 -9.05
C ARG A 231 -0.60 -12.68 -9.07
N ARG A 232 -1.83 -12.85 -8.66
CA ARG A 232 -2.53 -14.12 -8.76
C ARG A 232 -3.41 -14.11 -10.02
N ASP A 233 -3.15 -15.04 -10.94
CA ASP A 233 -3.95 -15.27 -12.13
C ASP A 233 -4.59 -16.66 -12.02
N HIS A 234 -5.78 -16.76 -11.40
CA HIS A 234 -6.48 -18.01 -11.04
C HIS A 234 -5.64 -18.88 -10.11
N ASP A 235 -5.09 -19.99 -10.61
CA ASP A 235 -4.22 -20.91 -9.86
C ASP A 235 -2.74 -20.63 -10.11
N ASP A 236 -2.43 -19.78 -11.08
CA ASP A 236 -1.07 -19.38 -11.41
C ASP A 236 -0.67 -18.09 -10.69
N MET A 237 0.62 -17.90 -10.57
CA MET A 237 1.20 -16.75 -9.89
C MET A 237 2.30 -16.14 -10.76
N ARG A 238 2.37 -14.80 -10.74
CA ARG A 238 3.47 -14.04 -11.31
C ARG A 238 4.16 -13.27 -10.19
N VAL A 239 5.47 -13.38 -10.10
CA VAL A 239 6.31 -12.65 -9.13
C VAL A 239 7.36 -11.86 -9.88
N LEU A 240 7.38 -10.54 -9.73
CA LEU A 240 8.39 -9.65 -10.29
C LEU A 240 9.19 -9.04 -9.15
N VAL A 241 10.50 -9.25 -9.13
CA VAL A 241 11.41 -8.73 -8.10
C VAL A 241 12.12 -7.49 -8.63
N THR A 242 11.99 -6.36 -7.94
CA THR A 242 12.66 -5.09 -8.30
C THR A 242 13.87 -4.81 -7.44
N GLU A 243 13.91 -5.30 -6.19
CA GLU A 243 15.04 -5.12 -5.27
C GLU A 243 15.20 -6.36 -4.39
N GLY A 244 16.45 -6.81 -4.20
CA GLY A 244 16.79 -7.94 -3.35
C GLY A 244 16.54 -9.29 -4.00
N ARG A 245 16.09 -10.26 -3.21
CA ARG A 245 15.81 -11.65 -3.65
C ARG A 245 14.62 -12.20 -2.90
N VAL A 246 13.80 -13.00 -3.57
CA VAL A 246 12.73 -13.78 -2.96
C VAL A 246 12.93 -15.26 -3.24
N ARG A 247 12.37 -16.09 -2.40
CA ARG A 247 12.36 -17.56 -2.56
C ARG A 247 10.91 -17.99 -2.75
N ILE A 248 10.64 -18.70 -3.84
CA ILE A 248 9.35 -19.34 -4.09
C ILE A 248 9.43 -20.77 -3.58
N GLU A 249 8.48 -21.15 -2.73
CA GLU A 249 8.35 -22.51 -2.22
C GLU A 249 6.99 -23.09 -2.61
N ASN A 250 7.01 -24.39 -2.89
CA ASN A 250 5.81 -25.19 -3.09
C ASN A 250 5.70 -26.21 -1.94
N PRO A 251 4.88 -25.97 -0.92
CA PRO A 251 4.78 -26.84 0.25
C PRO A 251 4.35 -28.28 -0.04
N GLY A 252 3.73 -28.51 -1.21
CA GLY A 252 3.28 -29.86 -1.64
C GLY A 252 4.36 -30.73 -2.30
N VAL A 253 5.60 -30.22 -2.46
CA VAL A 253 6.67 -30.93 -3.14
C VAL A 253 7.81 -31.25 -2.14
N PRO A 254 8.41 -32.47 -2.16
CA PRO A 254 9.51 -32.82 -1.26
C PRO A 254 10.70 -31.85 -1.37
N SER A 255 11.31 -31.55 -0.23
CA SER A 255 12.25 -30.46 0.08
C SER A 255 13.44 -30.25 -0.87
N THR A 256 13.90 -31.24 -1.61
CA THR A 256 15.13 -31.13 -2.46
C THR A 256 14.93 -30.45 -3.81
N ALA A 257 13.67 -30.32 -4.27
CA ALA A 257 13.31 -29.60 -5.51
C ALA A 257 12.34 -28.42 -5.26
N ALA A 258 12.06 -28.09 -4.00
CA ALA A 258 10.89 -27.34 -3.59
C ALA A 258 11.06 -25.82 -3.58
N HIS A 259 12.24 -25.27 -3.86
CA HIS A 259 12.44 -23.82 -3.79
C HIS A 259 13.19 -23.26 -4.99
N THR A 260 12.70 -22.13 -5.48
CA THR A 260 13.32 -21.38 -6.58
C THR A 260 13.65 -19.98 -6.09
N GLN A 261 14.91 -19.55 -6.24
CA GLN A 261 15.35 -18.21 -5.86
C GLN A 261 15.25 -17.25 -7.05
N ILE A 262 14.61 -16.10 -6.84
CA ILE A 262 14.39 -15.06 -7.84
C ILE A 262 15.13 -13.79 -7.40
N ALA A 263 16.01 -13.30 -8.25
CA ALA A 263 16.80 -12.09 -8.00
C ALA A 263 16.11 -10.82 -8.55
N ALA A 264 16.56 -9.67 -8.11
CA ALA A 264 16.14 -8.38 -8.67
C ALA A 264 16.30 -8.35 -10.21
N GLY A 265 15.34 -7.73 -10.90
CA GLY A 265 15.26 -7.68 -12.35
C GLY A 265 14.66 -8.92 -13.00
N SER A 266 14.25 -9.93 -12.22
CA SER A 266 13.67 -11.18 -12.76
C SER A 266 12.18 -11.28 -12.45
N GLU A 267 11.46 -11.91 -13.37
CA GLU A 267 10.05 -12.30 -13.25
C GLU A 267 9.95 -13.83 -13.21
N ALA A 268 9.21 -14.35 -12.24
CA ALA A 268 8.83 -15.75 -12.21
C ALA A 268 7.35 -15.89 -12.52
N ARG A 269 6.99 -16.82 -13.39
CA ARG A 269 5.63 -17.22 -13.68
C ARG A 269 5.46 -18.68 -13.34
N THR A 270 4.40 -19.00 -12.63
CA THR A 270 4.07 -20.40 -12.37
C THR A 270 2.99 -20.83 -13.33
N ALA A 271 3.15 -22.06 -13.85
CA ALA A 271 2.09 -22.74 -14.58
C ALA A 271 1.97 -24.16 -13.98
N LYS A 272 0.87 -24.39 -13.25
CA LYS A 272 0.70 -25.61 -12.45
C LYS A 272 1.86 -25.79 -11.46
N THR A 273 2.73 -26.79 -11.68
CA THR A 273 3.90 -27.10 -10.84
C THR A 273 5.21 -26.51 -11.35
N ALA A 274 5.26 -26.04 -12.60
CA ALA A 274 6.47 -25.47 -13.20
C ALA A 274 6.64 -24.00 -12.84
N VAL A 275 7.90 -23.57 -12.67
CA VAL A 275 8.30 -22.17 -12.47
C VAL A 275 9.17 -21.78 -13.66
N PHE A 276 8.74 -20.80 -14.42
CA PHE A 276 9.49 -20.18 -15.52
C PHE A 276 10.07 -18.86 -15.04
N ILE A 277 11.33 -18.62 -15.31
CA ILE A 277 12.03 -17.40 -14.92
C ILE A 277 12.47 -16.67 -16.17
N ASP A 278 12.07 -15.40 -16.27
CA ASP A 278 12.45 -14.47 -17.30
C ASP A 278 13.17 -13.26 -16.71
N GLN A 279 13.94 -12.56 -17.54
CA GLN A 279 14.54 -11.27 -17.19
C GLN A 279 13.95 -10.19 -18.10
N PRO A 280 12.81 -9.59 -17.71
CA PRO A 280 12.19 -8.55 -18.52
C PRO A 280 13.10 -7.33 -18.62
N ALA A 281 13.10 -6.69 -19.81
CA ALA A 281 13.81 -5.44 -20.00
C ALA A 281 13.30 -4.37 -19.03
N PRO A 282 14.11 -3.36 -18.63
CA PRO A 282 13.68 -2.31 -17.70
C PRO A 282 12.38 -1.61 -18.13
N ALA A 283 12.17 -1.42 -19.42
CA ALA A 283 10.94 -0.85 -19.96
C ALA A 283 9.71 -1.75 -19.74
N GLN A 284 9.89 -3.06 -19.72
CA GLN A 284 8.80 -4.02 -19.39
C GLN A 284 8.52 -4.05 -17.89
N VAL A 285 9.54 -3.92 -17.04
CA VAL A 285 9.38 -3.77 -15.59
C VAL A 285 8.56 -2.50 -15.28
N GLU A 286 8.89 -1.36 -15.92
CA GLU A 286 8.14 -0.13 -15.81
C GLU A 286 6.66 -0.31 -16.24
N GLN A 287 6.43 -0.98 -17.36
CA GLN A 287 5.10 -1.30 -17.85
C GLN A 287 4.30 -2.13 -16.85
N LEU A 288 4.89 -3.21 -16.33
CA LEU A 288 4.24 -4.13 -15.38
C LEU A 288 3.90 -3.46 -14.04
N LEU A 289 4.63 -2.42 -13.63
CA LEU A 289 4.42 -1.71 -12.37
C LEU A 289 3.78 -0.34 -12.52
N SER A 290 3.40 0.07 -13.73
CA SER A 290 2.79 1.39 -14.03
C SER A 290 1.48 1.62 -13.28
N TRP A 291 0.74 0.56 -12.99
CA TRP A 291 -0.50 0.60 -12.23
C TRP A 291 -0.35 1.24 -10.83
N ARG A 292 0.84 1.17 -10.22
CA ARG A 292 1.11 1.78 -8.91
C ARG A 292 0.95 3.30 -8.92
N THR A 293 1.02 3.92 -10.07
CA THR A 293 0.80 5.35 -10.29
C THR A 293 -0.55 5.65 -10.97
N GLY A 294 -1.43 4.65 -11.06
CA GLY A 294 -2.75 4.80 -11.67
C GLY A 294 -2.73 4.79 -13.21
N HIS A 295 -1.67 4.25 -13.81
CA HIS A 295 -1.51 4.21 -15.27
C HIS A 295 -1.36 2.76 -15.76
N ILE A 296 -1.73 2.55 -17.01
CA ILE A 296 -1.45 1.33 -17.76
C ILE A 296 -0.61 1.73 -18.98
N ILE A 297 0.58 1.18 -19.09
CA ILE A 297 1.49 1.43 -20.20
C ILE A 297 1.47 0.22 -21.13
N PHE A 298 1.27 0.45 -22.42
CA PHE A 298 1.44 -0.54 -23.47
C PHE A 298 2.62 -0.18 -24.36
N ARG A 299 3.42 -1.17 -24.72
CA ARG A 299 4.56 -1.04 -25.63
C ARG A 299 4.51 -2.20 -26.61
N ASP A 300 4.06 -1.90 -27.82
CA ASP A 300 3.90 -2.94 -28.86
C ASP A 300 3.14 -4.19 -28.34
N THR A 301 2.02 -3.94 -27.63
CA THR A 301 1.21 -4.96 -26.98
C THR A 301 0.09 -5.40 -27.90
N ALA A 302 -0.20 -6.69 -28.01
CA ALA A 302 -1.35 -7.17 -28.77
C ALA A 302 -2.65 -6.61 -28.19
N LEU A 303 -3.60 -6.23 -29.04
CA LEU A 303 -4.87 -5.65 -28.62
C LEU A 303 -5.62 -6.58 -27.65
N ALA A 304 -5.55 -7.88 -27.86
CA ALA A 304 -6.15 -8.87 -26.94
C ALA A 304 -5.60 -8.73 -25.52
N ASP A 305 -4.26 -8.60 -25.38
CA ASP A 305 -3.60 -8.46 -24.08
C ASP A 305 -3.90 -7.09 -23.45
N ALA A 306 -3.92 -6.03 -24.29
CA ALA A 306 -4.26 -4.68 -23.83
C ALA A 306 -5.70 -4.60 -23.33
N VAL A 307 -6.64 -5.22 -24.02
CA VAL A 307 -8.04 -5.34 -23.62
C VAL A 307 -8.17 -6.16 -22.33
N ALA A 308 -7.48 -7.28 -22.24
CA ALA A 308 -7.49 -8.11 -21.02
C ALA A 308 -6.97 -7.31 -19.81
N GLU A 309 -5.91 -6.50 -19.97
CA GLU A 309 -5.39 -5.67 -18.89
C GLU A 309 -6.36 -4.54 -18.53
N PHE A 310 -6.94 -3.79 -19.50
CA PHE A 310 -7.95 -2.77 -19.21
C PHE A 310 -9.19 -3.34 -18.52
N ASN A 311 -9.60 -4.52 -18.90
CA ASN A 311 -10.75 -5.22 -18.31
C ASN A 311 -10.58 -5.54 -16.82
N ARG A 312 -9.37 -5.53 -16.30
CA ARG A 312 -9.13 -5.64 -14.85
C ARG A 312 -9.59 -4.40 -14.10
N TYR A 313 -9.49 -3.21 -14.73
CA TYR A 313 -9.74 -1.92 -14.09
C TYR A 313 -11.15 -1.37 -14.36
N SER A 314 -11.88 -1.96 -15.28
CA SER A 314 -13.20 -1.48 -15.68
C SER A 314 -14.31 -2.46 -15.31
N VAL A 315 -15.42 -1.93 -14.79
CA VAL A 315 -16.67 -2.69 -14.62
C VAL A 315 -17.25 -3.03 -16.00
N ARG A 316 -17.29 -2.04 -16.90
CA ARG A 316 -17.74 -2.21 -18.27
C ARG A 316 -16.64 -2.86 -19.11
N LYS A 317 -16.89 -4.08 -19.56
CA LYS A 317 -15.88 -4.90 -20.22
C LYS A 317 -15.77 -4.60 -21.71
N ILE A 318 -14.54 -4.56 -22.22
CA ILE A 318 -14.25 -4.53 -23.66
C ILE A 318 -14.24 -5.97 -24.15
N VAL A 319 -14.92 -6.23 -25.23
CA VAL A 319 -15.00 -7.54 -25.90
C VAL A 319 -14.53 -7.40 -27.34
N ILE A 320 -13.59 -8.21 -27.76
CA ILE A 320 -13.16 -8.33 -29.17
C ILE A 320 -14.07 -9.38 -29.83
N ASP A 321 -14.96 -8.93 -30.70
CA ASP A 321 -15.89 -9.81 -31.41
C ASP A 321 -15.29 -10.35 -32.73
N ASP A 322 -14.39 -9.55 -33.36
CA ASP A 322 -13.66 -9.95 -34.55
C ASP A 322 -12.24 -10.39 -34.20
N PRO A 323 -11.90 -11.69 -34.30
CA PRO A 323 -10.56 -12.19 -34.00
C PRO A 323 -9.45 -11.58 -34.85
N ALA A 324 -9.78 -11.05 -36.04
CA ALA A 324 -8.79 -10.46 -36.95
C ALA A 324 -8.12 -9.20 -36.38
N ILE A 325 -8.74 -8.50 -35.44
CA ILE A 325 -8.16 -7.32 -34.79
C ILE A 325 -7.37 -7.66 -33.52
N ALA A 326 -7.48 -8.86 -32.98
CA ALA A 326 -6.88 -9.27 -31.71
C ALA A 326 -5.35 -9.10 -31.67
N GLY A 327 -4.69 -9.32 -32.80
CA GLY A 327 -3.23 -9.19 -32.97
C GLY A 327 -2.72 -7.78 -33.27
N ILE A 328 -3.59 -6.78 -33.42
CA ILE A 328 -3.16 -5.38 -33.68
C ILE A 328 -2.27 -4.91 -32.53
N ARG A 329 -1.12 -4.30 -32.89
CA ARG A 329 -0.16 -3.82 -31.92
C ARG A 329 -0.51 -2.42 -31.46
N VAL A 330 -0.65 -2.24 -30.15
CA VAL A 330 -1.03 -0.96 -29.53
C VAL A 330 0.06 -0.49 -28.59
N GLY A 331 0.25 0.82 -28.53
CA GLY A 331 1.19 1.48 -27.61
C GLY A 331 0.59 2.75 -27.04
N GLY A 332 0.98 3.10 -25.83
CA GLY A 332 0.51 4.32 -25.17
C GLY A 332 0.56 4.24 -23.66
N ASN A 333 0.33 5.37 -23.03
CA ASN A 333 0.20 5.50 -21.58
C ASN A 333 -1.21 6.00 -21.26
N PHE A 334 -1.98 5.21 -20.54
CA PHE A 334 -3.39 5.46 -20.26
C PHE A 334 -3.63 5.52 -18.76
N ARG A 335 -4.55 6.34 -18.35
CA ARG A 335 -5.09 6.24 -16.98
C ARG A 335 -5.91 4.96 -16.86
N SER A 336 -5.69 4.21 -15.81
CA SER A 336 -6.37 2.93 -15.58
C SER A 336 -7.89 3.07 -15.40
N ASP A 337 -8.37 4.25 -14.99
CA ASP A 337 -9.79 4.58 -14.80
C ASP A 337 -10.49 5.13 -16.07
N ASN A 338 -9.78 5.29 -17.18
CA ASN A 338 -10.30 5.93 -18.38
C ASN A 338 -10.36 4.99 -19.60
N VAL A 339 -11.28 4.02 -19.55
CA VAL A 339 -11.51 3.06 -20.63
C VAL A 339 -12.00 3.75 -21.92
N ASP A 340 -12.75 4.84 -21.79
CA ASP A 340 -13.32 5.54 -22.94
C ASP A 340 -12.24 6.23 -23.80
N ALA A 341 -11.20 6.78 -23.16
CA ALA A 341 -10.05 7.34 -23.87
C ALA A 341 -9.28 6.27 -24.65
N PHE A 342 -9.12 5.08 -24.08
CA PHE A 342 -8.50 3.95 -24.76
C PHE A 342 -9.31 3.53 -26.00
N VAL A 343 -10.62 3.34 -25.84
CA VAL A 343 -11.52 2.97 -26.93
C VAL A 343 -11.56 4.04 -28.03
N TRP A 344 -11.60 5.32 -27.65
CA TRP A 344 -11.53 6.43 -28.61
C TRP A 344 -10.25 6.40 -29.45
N LEU A 345 -9.10 6.16 -28.79
CA LEU A 345 -7.82 6.07 -29.48
C LEU A 345 -7.78 4.88 -30.45
N LEU A 346 -8.35 3.72 -30.05
CA LEU A 346 -8.46 2.57 -30.94
C LEU A 346 -9.27 2.89 -32.20
N GLN A 347 -10.39 3.58 -32.07
CA GLN A 347 -11.22 3.97 -33.22
C GLN A 347 -10.56 5.04 -34.11
N SER A 348 -9.73 5.91 -33.53
CA SER A 348 -9.06 7.00 -34.23
C SER A 348 -7.80 6.55 -34.96
N GLY A 349 -7.04 5.61 -34.36
CA GLY A 349 -5.73 5.18 -34.85
C GLY A 349 -5.71 3.87 -35.64
N PHE A 350 -6.78 3.08 -35.57
CA PHE A 350 -6.83 1.74 -36.15
C PHE A 350 -8.15 1.51 -36.91
N PRO A 351 -8.23 0.53 -37.82
CA PRO A 351 -9.47 0.17 -38.51
C PRO A 351 -10.42 -0.59 -37.59
N ILE A 352 -10.74 0.01 -36.43
CA ILE A 352 -11.58 -0.56 -35.36
C ILE A 352 -12.85 0.30 -35.22
N ARG A 353 -13.97 -0.38 -35.10
CA ARG A 353 -15.26 0.19 -34.70
C ARG A 353 -15.58 -0.28 -33.30
N ALA A 354 -16.04 0.61 -32.44
CA ALA A 354 -16.54 0.26 -31.11
C ALA A 354 -18.04 0.54 -31.03
N GLU A 355 -18.79 -0.47 -30.61
CA GLU A 355 -20.21 -0.37 -30.28
C GLU A 355 -20.36 -0.40 -28.78
N GLN A 356 -20.92 0.66 -28.21
CA GLN A 356 -21.17 0.75 -26.77
C GLN A 356 -22.51 0.13 -26.43
N ARG A 357 -22.52 -0.83 -25.49
CA ARG A 357 -23.71 -1.41 -24.85
C ARG A 357 -23.67 -1.13 -23.35
N ASP A 358 -24.77 -1.33 -22.66
CA ASP A 358 -24.91 -0.96 -21.24
C ASP A 358 -23.81 -1.57 -20.35
N ASP A 359 -23.47 -2.84 -20.56
CA ASP A 359 -22.52 -3.60 -19.74
C ASP A 359 -21.14 -3.82 -20.39
N ARG A 360 -21.00 -3.54 -21.69
CA ARG A 360 -19.80 -3.86 -22.47
C ARG A 360 -19.57 -2.94 -23.66
N ILE A 361 -18.33 -2.93 -24.16
CA ILE A 361 -17.92 -2.27 -25.38
C ILE A 361 -17.45 -3.34 -26.35
N ILE A 362 -18.09 -3.44 -27.51
CA ILE A 362 -17.78 -4.47 -28.50
C ILE A 362 -16.88 -3.85 -29.57
N LEU A 363 -15.71 -4.46 -29.79
CA LEU A 363 -14.75 -4.06 -30.82
C LEU A 363 -14.86 -4.99 -32.03
N THR A 364 -15.05 -4.40 -33.19
CA THR A 364 -15.08 -5.08 -34.50
C THR A 364 -14.15 -4.36 -35.47
N ARG A 365 -13.80 -5.00 -36.55
CA ARG A 365 -13.11 -4.35 -37.68
C ARG A 365 -14.06 -3.38 -38.34
N ARG A 366 -13.51 -2.23 -38.79
CA ARG A 366 -14.24 -1.24 -39.59
C ARG A 366 -14.40 -1.71 -41.03
#